data_94148c20e717b7767fc69d9955aa463d
#
_entry.id   94148c20e717b7767fc69d9955aa463d
#
_cell.length_a   1.000
_cell.length_b   1.000
_cell.length_c   1.000
_cell.angle_alpha   90.00
_cell.angle_beta   90.00
_cell.angle_gamma   90.00
#
_symmetry.space_group_name_H-M   'P 1'
#
loop_
_entity.id
_entity.type
_entity.pdbx_description
1 polymer ?
#
loop_
_entity_poly.entity_id
_entity_poly.type
_entity_poly.pdbx_seq_one_letter_code
_entity_poly.pdbx_strand_id
1 'polypeptide(L)'
;MTPIVLAAIRDREWRSHVRALLDAWSTLAFVDHPLDLPGAVTPCPDVVLWHLDLTGPIDECEVAFHRLRRVAPRAAVVAYGQVERGIASLFLIAGRVGVDRLLLRGVDDLARNVRDLVVPVPSEVDVRATLERLGLSVGPAAATVAYCLRRAACGSFTVQELAQDLQVSRRTLASWLRRAGLPTPERMIGWCRVYGVARQLSDPTRSVGQIARDLRFSSESDLRRMVSRYTGYTPTQLRERGGASAVVSALRLGVAPTRA
;
A
#
# COMPACT_ATOMS: atom_id res chain seq x y z
N MET A 1 -8.79 9.43 -8.12
CA MET A 1 -9.32 10.25 -6.98
C MET A 1 -8.21 10.42 -5.96
N THR A 2 -8.10 11.58 -5.35
CA THR A 2 -7.22 11.78 -4.19
C THR A 2 -7.83 11.04 -3.01
N PRO A 3 -7.06 10.22 -2.27
CA PRO A 3 -7.60 9.48 -1.13
C PRO A 3 -8.17 10.42 -0.07
N ILE A 4 -9.27 10.01 0.51
CA ILE A 4 -9.94 10.78 1.57
C ILE A 4 -9.58 10.14 2.90
N VAL A 5 -8.89 10.91 3.74
CA VAL A 5 -8.51 10.51 5.10
C VAL A 5 -9.30 11.34 6.09
N LEU A 6 -10.07 10.69 6.93
CA LEU A 6 -10.75 11.29 8.05
C LEU A 6 -9.95 11.04 9.32
N ALA A 7 -9.45 12.09 9.95
CA ALA A 7 -8.68 11.98 11.18
C ALA A 7 -9.51 12.39 12.40
N ALA A 8 -9.86 11.41 13.23
CA ALA A 8 -10.52 11.63 14.51
C ALA A 8 -9.45 11.90 15.59
N ILE A 9 -9.10 13.17 15.74
CA ILE A 9 -7.99 13.64 16.58
C ILE A 9 -8.39 14.95 17.24
N ARG A 10 -8.44 14.98 18.55
CA ARG A 10 -8.80 16.19 19.33
C ARG A 10 -7.60 17.12 19.49
N ASP A 11 -6.44 16.58 19.75
CA ASP A 11 -5.23 17.33 20.07
C ASP A 11 -4.67 18.09 18.86
N ARG A 12 -4.34 19.38 19.06
CA ARG A 12 -3.85 20.27 17.99
C ARG A 12 -2.45 19.92 17.49
N GLU A 13 -1.57 19.46 18.37
CA GLU A 13 -0.20 19.06 18.00
C GLU A 13 -0.24 17.82 17.09
N TRP A 14 -1.07 16.85 17.49
CA TRP A 14 -1.30 15.65 16.67
C TRP A 14 -1.93 15.97 15.31
N ARG A 15 -2.89 16.90 15.26
CA ARG A 15 -3.46 17.38 13.98
C ARG A 15 -2.39 18.00 13.08
N SER A 16 -1.53 18.84 13.65
CA SER A 16 -0.43 19.47 12.89
C SER A 16 0.55 18.43 12.37
N HIS A 17 0.91 17.46 13.19
CA HIS A 17 1.79 16.35 12.81
C HIS A 17 1.19 15.51 11.68
N VAL A 18 -0.05 15.08 11.81
CA VAL A 18 -0.76 14.29 10.78
C VAL A 18 -0.92 15.07 9.49
N ARG A 19 -1.25 16.37 9.58
CA ARG A 19 -1.35 17.25 8.40
C ARG A 19 -0.03 17.33 7.65
N ALA A 20 1.08 17.53 8.33
CA ALA A 20 2.40 17.61 7.71
C ALA A 20 2.78 16.32 6.93
N LEU A 21 2.28 15.16 7.35
CA LEU A 21 2.58 13.87 6.73
C LEU A 21 1.62 13.47 5.60
N LEU A 22 0.35 13.88 5.66
CA LEU A 22 -0.69 13.35 4.78
C LEU A 22 -1.24 14.36 3.77
N ASP A 23 -1.20 15.66 4.05
CA ASP A 23 -1.87 16.72 3.27
C ASP A 23 -1.37 16.80 1.81
N ALA A 24 -0.11 16.48 1.57
CA ALA A 24 0.50 16.57 0.24
C ALA A 24 -0.10 15.59 -0.80
N TRP A 25 -0.78 14.53 -0.35
CA TRP A 25 -1.26 13.47 -1.24
C TRP A 25 -2.66 12.93 -0.91
N SER A 26 -3.32 13.43 0.13
CA SER A 26 -4.67 13.03 0.53
C SER A 26 -5.57 14.25 0.74
N THR A 27 -6.87 14.05 0.62
CA THR A 27 -7.86 15.02 1.13
C THR A 27 -8.07 14.71 2.60
N LEU A 28 -7.59 15.58 3.49
CA LEU A 28 -7.58 15.37 4.92
C LEU A 28 -8.68 16.18 5.61
N ALA A 29 -9.55 15.51 6.35
CA ALA A 29 -10.55 16.12 7.21
C ALA A 29 -10.33 15.73 8.67
N PHE A 30 -10.69 16.62 9.61
CA PHE A 30 -10.55 16.36 11.05
C PHE A 30 -11.90 16.44 11.75
N VAL A 31 -12.08 15.53 12.71
CA VAL A 31 -13.12 15.58 13.74
C VAL A 31 -12.45 15.42 15.11
N ASP A 32 -13.14 15.87 16.16
CA ASP A 32 -12.57 15.74 17.51
C ASP A 32 -12.62 14.30 18.01
N HIS A 33 -13.74 13.64 17.78
CA HIS A 33 -13.95 12.26 18.22
C HIS A 33 -14.81 11.48 17.21
N PRO A 34 -14.65 10.14 17.11
CA PRO A 34 -15.50 9.34 16.22
C PRO A 34 -16.99 9.42 16.50
N LEU A 35 -17.39 9.74 17.73
CA LEU A 35 -18.79 9.96 18.10
C LEU A 35 -19.40 11.26 17.54
N ASP A 36 -18.55 12.20 17.14
CA ASP A 36 -18.98 13.49 16.56
C ASP A 36 -19.33 13.37 15.06
N LEU A 37 -19.10 12.18 14.47
CA LEU A 37 -19.41 11.96 13.07
C LEU A 37 -20.91 12.05 12.80
N PRO A 38 -21.30 12.71 11.70
CA PRO A 38 -22.68 12.70 11.22
C PRO A 38 -23.12 11.26 10.88
N GLY A 39 -24.42 11.02 10.77
CA GLY A 39 -24.97 9.70 10.48
C GLY A 39 -24.51 9.08 9.15
N ALA A 40 -24.06 9.93 8.20
CA ALA A 40 -23.38 9.54 6.98
C ALA A 40 -22.26 10.52 6.67
N VAL A 41 -21.08 10.00 6.35
CA VAL A 41 -19.93 10.82 5.90
C VAL A 41 -19.90 10.78 4.38
N THR A 42 -20.07 11.94 3.75
CA THR A 42 -20.06 12.08 2.30
C THR A 42 -19.04 13.15 1.89
N PRO A 43 -18.07 12.80 1.03
CA PRO A 43 -17.78 11.48 0.48
C PRO A 43 -17.26 10.50 1.54
N CYS A 44 -17.51 9.19 1.34
CA CYS A 44 -17.06 8.17 2.27
C CYS A 44 -15.52 8.15 2.31
N PRO A 45 -14.88 8.21 3.50
CA PRO A 45 -13.43 8.16 3.60
C PRO A 45 -12.89 6.79 3.20
N ASP A 46 -11.68 6.78 2.62
CA ASP A 46 -10.92 5.55 2.35
C ASP A 46 -10.24 5.05 3.63
N VAL A 47 -9.78 5.96 4.48
CA VAL A 47 -9.15 5.67 5.77
C VAL A 47 -9.72 6.55 6.85
N VAL A 48 -9.99 5.96 8.00
CA VAL A 48 -10.22 6.69 9.25
C VAL A 48 -9.00 6.51 10.15
N LEU A 49 -8.30 7.61 10.39
CA LEU A 49 -7.20 7.66 11.35
C LEU A 49 -7.76 8.07 12.71
N TRP A 50 -7.68 7.19 13.68
CA TRP A 50 -8.24 7.42 15.01
C TRP A 50 -7.13 7.51 16.05
N HIS A 51 -6.96 8.68 16.64
CA HIS A 51 -6.09 8.85 17.80
C HIS A 51 -6.77 8.23 19.03
N LEU A 52 -6.25 7.10 19.47
CA LEU A 52 -6.72 6.45 20.67
C LEU A 52 -6.19 7.20 21.90
N ASP A 53 -7.08 7.90 22.56
CA ASP A 53 -6.82 8.48 23.87
C ASP A 53 -7.10 7.39 24.94
N LEU A 54 -6.06 6.98 25.64
CA LEU A 54 -6.13 5.93 26.66
C LEU A 54 -6.68 6.41 28.01
N THR A 55 -7.08 7.69 28.10
CA THR A 55 -7.60 8.29 29.33
C THR A 55 -9.09 7.98 29.56
N GLY A 56 -9.79 7.51 28.50
CA GLY A 56 -11.22 7.17 28.53
C GLY A 56 -11.48 5.68 28.81
N PRO A 57 -12.73 5.32 29.16
CA PRO A 57 -13.15 3.93 29.34
C PRO A 57 -13.08 3.14 28.03
N ILE A 58 -12.67 1.87 28.11
CA ILE A 58 -12.56 0.97 26.94
C ILE A 58 -13.90 0.84 26.22
N ASP A 59 -15.00 0.80 26.97
CA ASP A 59 -16.35 0.62 26.44
C ASP A 59 -16.76 1.80 25.50
N GLU A 60 -16.27 3.02 25.77
CA GLU A 60 -16.50 4.16 24.88
C GLU A 60 -15.78 3.98 23.52
N CYS A 61 -14.60 3.37 23.53
CA CYS A 61 -13.87 3.05 22.32
C CYS A 61 -14.64 2.02 21.46
N GLU A 62 -15.25 1.03 22.08
CA GLU A 62 -16.08 0.05 21.36
C GLU A 62 -17.31 0.70 20.72
N VAL A 63 -18.02 1.54 21.46
CA VAL A 63 -19.16 2.31 20.93
C VAL A 63 -18.74 3.20 19.77
N ALA A 64 -17.62 3.91 19.91
CA ALA A 64 -17.08 4.78 18.88
C ALA A 64 -16.70 4.00 17.62
N PHE A 65 -16.08 2.83 17.77
CA PHE A 65 -15.72 1.96 16.65
C PHE A 65 -16.96 1.42 15.92
N HIS A 66 -17.94 0.93 16.65
CA HIS A 66 -19.19 0.47 16.05
C HIS A 66 -19.90 1.58 15.29
N ARG A 67 -19.82 2.82 15.77
CA ARG A 67 -20.34 3.98 15.04
C ARG A 67 -19.54 4.24 13.77
N LEU A 68 -18.19 4.23 13.84
CA LEU A 68 -17.32 4.36 12.67
C LEU A 68 -17.66 3.34 11.60
N ARG A 69 -17.77 2.06 11.96
CA ARG A 69 -18.11 0.99 11.03
C ARG A 69 -19.50 1.14 10.40
N ARG A 70 -20.42 1.81 11.10
CA ARG A 70 -21.76 2.10 10.58
C ARG A 70 -21.74 3.25 9.57
N VAL A 71 -21.02 4.35 9.86
CA VAL A 71 -20.99 5.56 9.02
C VAL A 71 -19.96 5.50 7.90
N ALA A 72 -18.92 4.68 8.06
CA ALA A 72 -17.85 4.47 7.08
C ALA A 72 -17.49 2.96 6.96
N PRO A 73 -18.42 2.11 6.48
CA PRO A 73 -18.27 0.64 6.55
C PRO A 73 -17.12 0.09 5.73
N ARG A 74 -16.66 0.82 4.71
CA ARG A 74 -15.59 0.41 3.80
C ARG A 74 -14.24 1.05 4.13
N ALA A 75 -14.21 2.04 5.02
CA ALA A 75 -12.98 2.71 5.39
C ALA A 75 -12.06 1.76 6.18
N ALA A 76 -10.77 1.78 5.88
CA ALA A 76 -9.79 1.17 6.77
C ALA A 76 -9.66 2.02 8.04
N VAL A 77 -9.78 1.39 9.21
CA VAL A 77 -9.66 2.07 10.51
C VAL A 77 -8.27 1.85 11.08
N VAL A 78 -7.51 2.92 11.21
CA VAL A 78 -6.16 2.92 11.74
C VAL A 78 -6.16 3.57 13.11
N ALA A 79 -5.83 2.81 14.14
CA ALA A 79 -5.52 3.37 15.45
C ALA A 79 -4.12 3.99 15.42
N TYR A 80 -3.97 5.23 15.92
CA TYR A 80 -2.70 5.93 15.98
C TYR A 80 -2.46 6.44 17.40
N GLY A 81 -1.36 6.01 17.99
CA GLY A 81 -1.03 6.32 19.37
C GLY A 81 0.45 6.62 19.58
N GLN A 82 0.84 6.89 20.83
CA GLN A 82 2.23 7.13 21.24
C GLN A 82 2.71 6.02 22.16
N VAL A 83 3.99 5.67 22.05
CA VAL A 83 4.65 4.71 22.96
C VAL A 83 4.97 5.43 24.26
N GLU A 84 3.96 5.58 25.12
CA GLU A 84 4.13 6.07 26.47
C GLU A 84 3.52 5.08 27.47
N ARG A 85 3.36 5.50 28.72
CA ARG A 85 2.75 4.65 29.77
C ARG A 85 1.39 4.14 29.33
N GLY A 86 1.27 2.82 29.08
CA GLY A 86 0.00 2.18 28.73
C GLY A 86 -0.03 1.50 27.35
N ILE A 87 1.11 1.25 26.71
CA ILE A 87 1.15 0.56 25.40
C ILE A 87 0.38 -0.77 25.40
N ALA A 88 0.40 -1.52 26.50
CA ALA A 88 -0.37 -2.78 26.62
C ALA A 88 -1.87 -2.55 26.52
N SER A 89 -2.39 -1.45 27.10
CA SER A 89 -3.80 -1.07 27.00
C SER A 89 -4.15 -0.68 25.57
N LEU A 90 -3.24 0.01 24.85
CA LEU A 90 -3.43 0.37 23.44
C LEU A 90 -3.60 -0.89 22.57
N PHE A 91 -2.74 -1.89 22.73
CA PHE A 91 -2.83 -3.16 22.03
C PHE A 91 -4.11 -3.92 22.38
N LEU A 92 -4.49 -3.93 23.67
CA LEU A 92 -5.70 -4.58 24.12
C LEU A 92 -6.95 -3.93 23.50
N ILE A 93 -7.04 -2.60 23.56
CA ILE A 93 -8.17 -1.85 22.98
C ILE A 93 -8.20 -2.06 21.46
N ALA A 94 -7.10 -1.88 20.76
CA ALA A 94 -7.02 -2.07 19.33
C ALA A 94 -7.45 -3.48 18.90
N GLY A 95 -7.04 -4.50 19.65
CA GLY A 95 -7.42 -5.89 19.41
C GLY A 95 -8.89 -6.17 19.68
N ARG A 96 -9.45 -5.65 20.76
CA ARG A 96 -10.89 -5.80 21.11
C ARG A 96 -11.79 -5.08 20.12
N VAL A 97 -11.42 -3.86 19.75
CA VAL A 97 -12.18 -3.01 18.84
C VAL A 97 -12.10 -3.53 17.40
N GLY A 98 -11.01 -4.21 17.01
CA GLY A 98 -10.83 -4.78 15.69
C GLY A 98 -10.46 -3.74 14.65
N VAL A 99 -9.51 -2.83 14.98
CA VAL A 99 -8.94 -1.90 14.00
C VAL A 99 -8.12 -2.65 12.95
N ASP A 100 -8.08 -2.12 11.74
CA ASP A 100 -7.33 -2.76 10.64
C ASP A 100 -5.81 -2.63 10.84
N ARG A 101 -5.35 -1.54 11.49
CA ARG A 101 -3.95 -1.34 11.88
C ARG A 101 -3.83 -0.52 13.15
N LEU A 102 -2.79 -0.82 13.91
CA LEU A 102 -2.31 0.02 15.01
C LEU A 102 -0.93 0.57 14.62
N LEU A 103 -0.78 1.89 14.68
CA LEU A 103 0.47 2.59 14.37
C LEU A 103 0.92 3.41 15.57
N LEU A 104 2.23 3.50 15.76
CA LEU A 104 2.85 4.18 16.89
C LEU A 104 3.68 5.37 16.39
N ARG A 105 3.41 6.56 16.93
CA ARG A 105 4.17 7.78 16.64
C ARG A 105 5.63 7.60 17.03
N GLY A 106 6.54 7.94 16.11
CA GLY A 106 7.99 7.81 16.31
C GLY A 106 8.56 6.42 16.06
N VAL A 107 7.70 5.41 15.84
CA VAL A 107 8.10 4.03 15.48
C VAL A 107 7.69 3.71 14.05
N ASP A 108 6.43 3.97 13.72
CA ASP A 108 5.87 3.65 12.41
C ASP A 108 5.85 4.86 11.47
N ASP A 109 6.13 4.63 10.18
CA ASP A 109 5.91 5.63 9.13
C ASP A 109 4.41 5.74 8.82
N LEU A 110 3.75 6.73 9.42
CA LEU A 110 2.32 6.97 9.25
C LEU A 110 1.94 7.16 7.77
N ALA A 111 2.68 8.00 7.04
CA ALA A 111 2.37 8.32 5.65
C ALA A 111 2.45 7.09 4.76
N ARG A 112 3.44 6.25 4.96
CA ARG A 112 3.60 4.97 4.28
C ARG A 112 2.45 4.01 4.62
N ASN A 113 2.19 3.81 5.90
CA ASN A 113 1.17 2.85 6.35
C ASN A 113 -0.24 3.22 5.90
N VAL A 114 -0.61 4.50 5.98
CA VAL A 114 -1.93 4.98 5.51
C VAL A 114 -2.02 4.84 3.99
N ARG A 115 -0.96 5.14 3.24
CA ARG A 115 -0.92 4.96 1.79
C ARG A 115 -1.08 3.50 1.38
N ASP A 116 -0.47 2.57 2.10
CA ASP A 116 -0.55 1.13 1.86
C ASP A 116 -1.99 0.61 2.01
N LEU A 117 -2.83 1.27 2.80
CA LEU A 117 -4.25 0.93 2.95
C LEU A 117 -5.13 1.46 1.81
N VAL A 118 -4.73 2.58 1.22
CA VAL A 118 -5.50 3.24 0.14
C VAL A 118 -5.09 2.75 -1.24
N VAL A 119 -3.79 2.48 -1.42
CA VAL A 119 -3.28 1.87 -2.65
C VAL A 119 -3.57 0.38 -2.60
N PRO A 120 -4.22 -0.20 -3.62
CA PRO A 120 -4.54 -1.62 -3.63
C PRO A 120 -3.26 -2.47 -3.63
N VAL A 121 -2.79 -2.87 -2.46
CA VAL A 121 -1.73 -3.87 -2.32
C VAL A 121 -2.28 -5.20 -2.83
N PRO A 122 -1.50 -5.99 -3.59
CA PRO A 122 -1.93 -7.32 -3.99
C PRO A 122 -2.33 -8.15 -2.78
N SER A 123 -3.54 -8.73 -2.81
CA SER A 123 -3.98 -9.65 -1.76
C SER A 123 -3.09 -10.91 -1.73
N GLU A 124 -3.13 -11.66 -0.64
CA GLU A 124 -2.40 -12.95 -0.58
C GLU A 124 -2.83 -13.90 -1.71
N VAL A 125 -4.10 -13.87 -2.08
CA VAL A 125 -4.64 -14.66 -3.20
C VAL A 125 -4.00 -14.23 -4.53
N ASP A 126 -3.89 -12.91 -4.76
CA ASP A 126 -3.26 -12.37 -5.98
C ASP A 126 -1.77 -12.70 -6.04
N VAL A 127 -1.07 -12.55 -4.90
CA VAL A 127 0.36 -12.89 -4.81
C VAL A 127 0.56 -14.37 -5.08
N ARG A 128 -0.21 -15.24 -4.44
CA ARG A 128 -0.14 -16.69 -4.63
C ARG A 128 -0.40 -17.06 -6.10
N ALA A 129 -1.50 -16.60 -6.69
CA ALA A 129 -1.83 -16.85 -8.09
C ALA A 129 -0.73 -16.35 -9.05
N THR A 130 -0.09 -15.22 -8.73
CA THR A 130 1.04 -14.70 -9.52
C THR A 130 2.26 -15.60 -9.40
N LEU A 131 2.61 -16.06 -8.18
CA LEU A 131 3.72 -16.98 -7.96
C LEU A 131 3.51 -18.33 -8.66
N GLU A 132 2.31 -18.91 -8.57
CA GLU A 132 1.95 -20.15 -9.25
C GLU A 132 2.10 -20.01 -10.78
N ARG A 133 1.65 -18.91 -11.36
CA ARG A 133 1.82 -18.61 -12.79
C ARG A 133 3.29 -18.45 -13.19
N LEU A 134 4.15 -18.00 -12.29
CA LEU A 134 5.60 -17.93 -12.50
C LEU A 134 6.30 -19.27 -12.24
N GLY A 135 5.60 -20.30 -11.79
CA GLY A 135 6.17 -21.59 -11.39
C GLY A 135 6.92 -21.55 -10.06
N LEU A 136 6.60 -20.59 -9.21
CA LEU A 136 7.24 -20.37 -7.90
C LEU A 136 6.27 -20.78 -6.79
N SER A 137 6.39 -21.98 -6.27
CA SER A 137 5.52 -22.44 -5.20
C SER A 137 6.03 -22.09 -3.80
N VAL A 138 7.29 -22.36 -3.51
CA VAL A 138 7.94 -22.18 -2.18
C VAL A 138 9.41 -21.80 -2.36
N GLY A 139 10.01 -21.19 -1.34
CA GLY A 139 11.43 -20.94 -1.25
C GLY A 139 11.84 -19.47 -1.34
N PRO A 140 13.14 -19.17 -1.24
CA PRO A 140 13.65 -17.82 -1.12
C PRO A 140 13.30 -16.91 -2.32
N ALA A 141 13.28 -17.46 -3.54
CA ALA A 141 12.90 -16.70 -4.74
C ALA A 141 11.41 -16.32 -4.70
N ALA A 142 10.53 -17.26 -4.32
CA ALA A 142 9.10 -16.98 -4.15
C ALA A 142 8.86 -15.91 -3.09
N ALA A 143 9.51 -16.02 -1.93
CA ALA A 143 9.43 -15.01 -0.86
C ALA A 143 9.92 -13.63 -1.34
N THR A 144 11.03 -13.59 -2.09
CA THR A 144 11.56 -12.34 -2.68
C THR A 144 10.56 -11.72 -3.63
N VAL A 145 9.98 -12.49 -4.56
CA VAL A 145 8.99 -11.98 -5.53
C VAL A 145 7.72 -11.53 -4.83
N ALA A 146 7.22 -12.31 -3.86
CA ALA A 146 6.05 -11.95 -3.06
C ALA A 146 6.26 -10.61 -2.33
N TYR A 147 7.43 -10.44 -1.71
CA TYR A 147 7.79 -9.17 -1.06
C TYR A 147 7.83 -8.02 -2.08
N CYS A 148 8.48 -8.20 -3.23
CA CYS A 148 8.55 -7.19 -4.28
C CYS A 148 7.16 -6.79 -4.81
N LEU A 149 6.25 -7.75 -5.00
CA LEU A 149 4.87 -7.48 -5.45
C LEU A 149 4.11 -6.58 -4.46
N ARG A 150 4.20 -6.87 -3.15
CA ARG A 150 3.57 -6.06 -2.11
C ARG A 150 4.24 -4.69 -2.01
N ARG A 151 5.57 -4.64 -1.98
CA ARG A 151 6.35 -3.42 -1.81
C ARG A 151 6.22 -2.45 -2.99
N ALA A 152 6.11 -2.98 -4.21
CA ALA A 152 5.97 -2.17 -5.42
C ALA A 152 4.64 -1.39 -5.50
N ALA A 153 3.60 -1.84 -4.80
CA ALA A 153 2.35 -1.11 -4.66
C ALA A 153 2.53 0.21 -3.88
N CYS A 154 3.52 0.26 -2.98
CA CYS A 154 3.80 1.40 -2.11
C CYS A 154 4.78 2.43 -2.71
N GLY A 155 5.33 2.17 -3.89
CA GLY A 155 6.24 3.07 -4.60
C GLY A 155 7.57 2.44 -5.01
N SER A 156 8.56 3.29 -5.30
CA SER A 156 9.90 2.82 -5.68
C SER A 156 10.72 2.40 -4.46
N PHE A 157 11.54 1.39 -4.67
CA PHE A 157 12.55 0.94 -3.71
C PHE A 157 13.77 0.38 -4.44
N THR A 158 14.88 0.30 -3.74
CA THR A 158 16.17 -0.13 -4.28
C THR A 158 16.48 -1.59 -3.92
N VAL A 159 17.44 -2.21 -4.63
CA VAL A 159 17.94 -3.55 -4.28
C VAL A 159 18.59 -3.56 -2.90
N GLN A 160 19.15 -2.44 -2.47
CA GLN A 160 19.75 -2.34 -1.13
C GLN A 160 18.68 -2.40 -0.04
N GLU A 161 17.59 -1.63 -0.19
CA GLU A 161 16.46 -1.70 0.73
C GLU A 161 15.82 -3.09 0.74
N LEU A 162 15.63 -3.71 -0.44
CA LEU A 162 15.14 -5.08 -0.54
C LEU A 162 16.03 -6.08 0.21
N ALA A 163 17.33 -5.93 0.08
CA ALA A 163 18.30 -6.81 0.75
C ALA A 163 18.27 -6.62 2.29
N GLN A 164 18.15 -5.37 2.75
CA GLN A 164 18.01 -5.01 4.16
C GLN A 164 16.71 -5.57 4.74
N ASP A 165 15.59 -5.33 4.08
CA ASP A 165 14.27 -5.78 4.53
C ASP A 165 14.18 -7.31 4.64
N LEU A 166 14.84 -8.04 3.75
CA LEU A 166 14.92 -9.51 3.76
C LEU A 166 16.11 -10.06 4.58
N GLN A 167 16.91 -9.18 5.20
CA GLN A 167 18.09 -9.51 6.01
C GLN A 167 19.12 -10.39 5.28
N VAL A 168 19.35 -10.12 3.99
CA VAL A 168 20.30 -10.87 3.15
C VAL A 168 21.21 -9.94 2.34
N SER A 169 22.29 -10.49 1.79
CA SER A 169 23.15 -9.73 0.87
C SER A 169 22.51 -9.58 -0.52
N ARG A 170 22.87 -8.50 -1.25
CA ARG A 170 22.48 -8.32 -2.67
C ARG A 170 22.91 -9.51 -3.53
N ARG A 171 24.07 -10.08 -3.24
CA ARG A 171 24.59 -11.29 -3.93
C ARG A 171 23.68 -12.51 -3.69
N THR A 172 23.20 -12.67 -2.48
CA THR A 172 22.26 -13.73 -2.10
C THR A 172 20.95 -13.59 -2.87
N LEU A 173 20.36 -12.37 -2.90
CA LEU A 173 19.15 -12.09 -3.70
C LEU A 173 19.35 -12.43 -5.20
N ALA A 174 20.44 -11.96 -5.79
CA ALA A 174 20.75 -12.24 -7.19
C ALA A 174 20.91 -13.75 -7.43
N SER A 175 21.54 -14.48 -6.50
CA SER A 175 21.68 -15.93 -6.58
C SER A 175 20.34 -16.66 -6.51
N TRP A 176 19.44 -16.26 -5.61
CA TRP A 176 18.11 -16.86 -5.48
C TRP A 176 17.27 -16.70 -6.75
N LEU A 177 17.20 -15.47 -7.28
CA LEU A 177 16.44 -15.18 -8.49
C LEU A 177 17.03 -15.92 -9.70
N ARG A 178 18.34 -15.91 -9.87
CA ARG A 178 19.01 -16.62 -10.97
C ARG A 178 18.76 -18.13 -10.95
N ARG A 179 18.83 -18.77 -9.77
CA ARG A 179 18.53 -20.21 -9.63
C ARG A 179 17.09 -20.54 -9.98
N ALA A 180 16.17 -19.61 -9.79
CA ALA A 180 14.77 -19.73 -10.18
C ALA A 180 14.50 -19.34 -11.65
N GLY A 181 15.52 -19.04 -12.44
CA GLY A 181 15.36 -18.58 -13.84
C GLY A 181 14.74 -17.19 -13.98
N LEU A 182 14.80 -16.38 -12.91
CA LEU A 182 14.21 -15.04 -12.86
C LEU A 182 15.25 -13.95 -13.21
N PRO A 183 14.78 -12.74 -13.61
CA PRO A 183 15.65 -11.60 -13.88
C PRO A 183 16.46 -11.15 -12.66
N THR A 184 17.44 -10.26 -12.90
CA THR A 184 18.21 -9.62 -11.80
C THR A 184 17.29 -8.90 -10.82
N PRO A 185 17.72 -8.67 -9.57
CA PRO A 185 16.90 -7.97 -8.57
C PRO A 185 16.37 -6.62 -9.07
N GLU A 186 17.17 -5.82 -9.78
CA GLU A 186 16.77 -4.52 -10.33
C GLU A 186 15.64 -4.69 -11.36
N ARG A 187 15.76 -5.66 -12.26
CA ARG A 187 14.72 -5.93 -13.26
C ARG A 187 13.47 -6.52 -12.62
N MET A 188 13.62 -7.35 -11.58
CA MET A 188 12.48 -7.90 -10.84
C MET A 188 11.69 -6.80 -10.13
N ILE A 189 12.35 -5.85 -9.48
CA ILE A 189 11.70 -4.66 -8.90
C ILE A 189 10.93 -3.89 -9.98
N GLY A 190 11.54 -3.67 -11.15
CA GLY A 190 10.88 -3.02 -12.28
C GLY A 190 9.64 -3.77 -12.76
N TRP A 191 9.70 -5.09 -12.89
CA TRP A 191 8.55 -5.93 -13.25
C TRP A 191 7.42 -5.84 -12.22
N CYS A 192 7.75 -5.89 -10.93
CA CYS A 192 6.75 -5.75 -9.86
C CYS A 192 6.10 -4.37 -9.85
N ARG A 193 6.85 -3.30 -10.16
CA ARG A 193 6.29 -1.95 -10.33
C ARG A 193 5.33 -1.88 -11.51
N VAL A 194 5.67 -2.46 -12.65
CA VAL A 194 4.77 -2.53 -13.82
C VAL A 194 3.54 -3.37 -13.52
N TYR A 195 3.68 -4.44 -12.74
CA TYR A 195 2.54 -5.22 -12.24
C TYR A 195 1.61 -4.37 -11.36
N GLY A 196 2.15 -3.56 -10.46
CA GLY A 196 1.38 -2.61 -9.65
C GLY A 196 0.61 -1.59 -10.50
N VAL A 197 1.26 -1.04 -11.54
CA VAL A 197 0.60 -0.17 -12.54
C VAL A 197 -0.55 -0.91 -13.23
N ALA A 198 -0.30 -2.12 -13.71
CA ALA A 198 -1.28 -2.91 -14.44
C ALA A 198 -2.51 -3.27 -13.61
N ARG A 199 -2.34 -3.51 -12.31
CA ARG A 199 -3.46 -3.71 -11.38
C ARG A 199 -4.33 -2.45 -11.26
N GLN A 200 -3.72 -1.29 -11.14
CA GLN A 200 -4.47 -0.03 -11.05
C GLN A 200 -5.13 0.35 -12.39
N LEU A 201 -4.55 -0.04 -13.51
CA LEU A 201 -5.15 0.12 -14.83
C LEU A 201 -6.41 -0.72 -15.02
N SER A 202 -6.65 -1.76 -14.23
CA SER A 202 -7.89 -2.57 -14.28
C SER A 202 -9.13 -1.77 -13.83
N ASP A 203 -8.94 -0.70 -13.08
CA ASP A 203 -9.99 0.27 -12.78
C ASP A 203 -10.10 1.28 -13.94
N PRO A 204 -11.20 1.26 -14.73
CA PRO A 204 -11.35 2.15 -15.87
C PRO A 204 -11.49 3.62 -15.49
N THR A 205 -11.86 3.92 -14.24
CA THR A 205 -12.04 5.29 -13.74
C THR A 205 -10.70 5.98 -13.43
N ARG A 206 -9.60 5.21 -13.33
CA ARG A 206 -8.28 5.75 -13.00
C ARG A 206 -7.51 6.18 -14.25
N SER A 207 -7.07 7.43 -14.26
CA SER A 207 -6.18 7.95 -15.30
C SER A 207 -4.74 7.52 -15.10
N VAL A 208 -3.95 7.46 -16.17
CA VAL A 208 -2.51 7.13 -16.10
C VAL A 208 -1.75 8.13 -15.24
N GLY A 209 -2.13 9.42 -15.30
CA GLY A 209 -1.54 10.45 -14.46
C GLY A 209 -1.83 10.28 -12.97
N GLN A 210 -3.04 9.83 -12.60
CA GLN A 210 -3.35 9.47 -11.20
C GLN A 210 -2.50 8.29 -10.75
N ILE A 211 -2.43 7.22 -11.55
CA ILE A 211 -1.63 6.03 -11.24
C ILE A 211 -0.14 6.40 -11.08
N ALA A 212 0.38 7.31 -11.92
CA ALA A 212 1.76 7.77 -11.82
C ALA A 212 2.03 8.46 -10.47
N ARG A 213 1.12 9.33 -10.02
CA ARG A 213 1.23 9.99 -8.71
C ARG A 213 1.16 8.99 -7.56
N ASP A 214 0.19 8.10 -7.59
CA ASP A 214 -0.06 7.12 -6.51
C ASP A 214 1.11 6.16 -6.33
N LEU A 215 1.72 5.72 -7.44
CA LEU A 215 2.88 4.83 -7.43
C LEU A 215 4.23 5.57 -7.42
N ARG A 216 4.21 6.88 -7.15
CA ARG A 216 5.41 7.74 -7.03
C ARG A 216 6.34 7.66 -8.23
N PHE A 217 5.78 7.73 -9.42
CA PHE A 217 6.58 8.02 -10.61
C PHE A 217 6.89 9.52 -10.64
N SER A 218 8.08 9.88 -11.16
CA SER A 218 8.49 11.28 -11.35
C SER A 218 7.56 12.03 -12.31
N SER A 219 6.97 11.30 -13.28
CA SER A 219 6.00 11.82 -14.23
C SER A 219 5.16 10.71 -14.85
N GLU A 220 4.05 11.10 -15.51
CA GLU A 220 3.26 10.19 -16.33
C GLU A 220 4.10 9.60 -17.49
N SER A 221 4.99 10.38 -18.05
CA SER A 221 5.91 9.96 -19.11
C SER A 221 6.86 8.86 -18.65
N ASP A 222 7.35 8.92 -17.41
CA ASP A 222 8.19 7.87 -16.84
C ASP A 222 7.42 6.57 -16.64
N LEU A 223 6.16 6.65 -16.16
CA LEU A 223 5.31 5.49 -16.08
C LEU A 223 5.09 4.86 -17.46
N ARG A 224 4.72 5.66 -18.47
CA ARG A 224 4.49 5.18 -19.84
C ARG A 224 5.74 4.50 -20.39
N ARG A 225 6.91 5.12 -20.24
CA ARG A 225 8.21 4.58 -20.67
C ARG A 225 8.55 3.27 -19.96
N MET A 226 8.31 3.19 -18.65
CA MET A 226 8.53 1.97 -17.88
C MET A 226 7.62 0.84 -18.37
N VAL A 227 6.33 1.08 -18.50
CA VAL A 227 5.37 0.08 -19.01
C VAL A 227 5.80 -0.44 -20.39
N SER A 228 6.09 0.46 -21.34
CA SER A 228 6.51 0.07 -22.70
C SER A 228 7.82 -0.70 -22.69
N ARG A 229 8.79 -0.28 -21.88
CA ARG A 229 10.09 -0.96 -21.77
C ARG A 229 9.97 -2.40 -21.27
N TYR A 230 9.06 -2.67 -20.36
CA TYR A 230 8.92 -3.99 -19.74
C TYR A 230 7.95 -4.90 -20.49
N THR A 231 6.90 -4.36 -21.09
CA THR A 231 5.83 -5.15 -21.70
C THR A 231 5.74 -5.05 -23.19
N GLY A 232 6.36 -4.03 -23.81
CA GLY A 232 6.18 -3.68 -25.21
C GLY A 232 4.85 -2.97 -25.52
N TYR A 233 4.02 -2.71 -24.49
CA TYR A 233 2.69 -2.12 -24.64
C TYR A 233 2.64 -0.70 -24.05
N THR A 234 1.75 0.14 -24.58
CA THR A 234 1.33 1.36 -23.88
C THR A 234 0.42 1.01 -22.69
N PRO A 235 0.23 1.90 -21.70
CA PRO A 235 -0.70 1.65 -20.60
C PRO A 235 -2.13 1.33 -21.06
N THR A 236 -2.61 1.98 -22.13
CA THR A 236 -3.94 1.71 -22.71
C THR A 236 -4.01 0.30 -23.27
N GLN A 237 -3.05 -0.08 -24.12
CA GLN A 237 -2.96 -1.44 -24.64
C GLN A 237 -2.81 -2.50 -23.55
N LEU A 238 -2.06 -2.19 -22.48
CA LEU A 238 -1.90 -3.11 -21.36
C LEU A 238 -3.23 -3.32 -20.63
N ARG A 239 -4.04 -2.26 -20.46
CA ARG A 239 -5.40 -2.34 -19.90
C ARG A 239 -6.28 -3.29 -20.72
N GLU A 240 -6.30 -3.11 -22.03
CA GLU A 240 -7.11 -3.92 -22.97
C GLU A 240 -6.67 -5.40 -23.02
N ARG A 241 -5.40 -5.67 -22.79
CA ARG A 241 -4.82 -7.04 -22.83
C ARG A 241 -4.88 -7.80 -21.50
N GLY A 242 -5.69 -7.36 -20.56
CA GLY A 242 -5.87 -8.03 -19.27
C GLY A 242 -4.90 -7.58 -18.17
N GLY A 243 -4.28 -6.41 -18.32
CA GLY A 243 -3.56 -5.74 -17.24
C GLY A 243 -2.47 -6.58 -16.59
N ALA A 244 -2.65 -6.90 -15.31
CA ALA A 244 -1.67 -7.65 -14.50
C ALA A 244 -1.35 -9.04 -15.08
N SER A 245 -2.34 -9.71 -15.68
CA SER A 245 -2.14 -11.01 -16.33
C SER A 245 -1.18 -10.94 -17.51
N ALA A 246 -1.28 -9.90 -18.32
CA ALA A 246 -0.38 -9.68 -19.45
C ALA A 246 1.07 -9.41 -18.97
N VAL A 247 1.25 -8.69 -17.85
CA VAL A 247 2.58 -8.46 -17.25
C VAL A 247 3.22 -9.76 -16.80
N VAL A 248 2.48 -10.64 -16.11
CA VAL A 248 2.99 -11.94 -15.66
C VAL A 248 3.38 -12.82 -16.86
N SER A 249 2.57 -12.82 -17.91
CA SER A 249 2.88 -13.54 -19.14
C SER A 249 4.14 -13.02 -19.84
N ALA A 250 4.29 -11.69 -19.93
CA ALA A 250 5.47 -11.07 -20.52
C ALA A 250 6.75 -11.36 -19.71
N LEU A 251 6.67 -11.33 -18.37
CA LEU A 251 7.78 -11.72 -17.50
C LEU A 251 8.19 -13.18 -17.73
N ARG A 252 7.21 -14.09 -17.81
CA ARG A 252 7.46 -15.53 -18.02
C ARG A 252 8.10 -15.82 -19.39
N LEU A 253 7.67 -15.10 -20.41
CA LEU A 253 8.21 -15.27 -21.78
C LEU A 253 9.59 -14.64 -21.97
N GLY A 254 10.10 -13.95 -20.96
CA GLY A 254 11.41 -13.35 -21.00
C GLY A 254 11.54 -12.25 -22.07
N VAL A 255 10.43 -11.50 -22.34
CA VAL A 255 10.45 -10.44 -23.32
C VAL A 255 11.55 -9.43 -22.94
N ALA A 256 12.68 -9.54 -23.64
CA ALA A 256 13.77 -8.60 -23.54
C ALA A 256 13.24 -7.21 -23.96
N PRO A 257 13.64 -6.13 -23.27
CA PRO A 257 13.29 -4.80 -23.71
C PRO A 257 13.80 -4.61 -25.13
N THR A 258 12.91 -4.21 -26.03
CA THR A 258 13.32 -3.70 -27.33
C THR A 258 14.30 -2.55 -27.06
N ARG A 259 15.55 -2.70 -27.47
CA ARG A 259 16.51 -1.61 -27.46
C ARG A 259 15.99 -0.58 -28.46
N ALA A 260 15.59 0.60 -27.97
CA ALA A 260 15.48 1.80 -28.78
C ALA A 260 16.87 2.43 -28.88
#